data_710a6ab1a7e9317d102241c1a54d7610
#
_entry.id   710a6ab1a7e9317d102241c1a54d7610
#
_cell.length_a   1.000
_cell.length_b   1.000
_cell.length_c   1.000
_cell.angle_alpha   90.00
_cell.angle_beta   90.00
_cell.angle_gamma   90.00
#
_symmetry.space_group_name_H-M   'P 1'
#
loop_
_entity.id
_entity.type
_entity.pdbx_description
1 polymer ?
#
loop_
_entity_poly.entity_id
_entity_poly.type
_entity_poly.pdbx_seq_one_letter_code
_entity_poly.pdbx_strand_id
1 'polypeptide(L)'
;NQIDSLNNELNAVENQMSKLDTNKKHPIVTAFTVKNDVFKHYIEIQGVVQADKNIEIRPELGGTVNAIFVKEGQKVSAGQLLIQLDDATIKNNIDELNTQLNLAKTTFERQERLWNQKIGSEMQYLQAKAQKESLENNLASIKTQARKMKIIAPFSGIVDVIFPKNGELTNPQMPVVRLINLEKVYVEADITESYLPVIKVGTETILNFPSINKEIASEIAQIGHYINPDNRSFKTR
;
A
#
# COMPACT_ATOMS: atom_id res chain seq x y z
N ASN A 1 -61.14 -81.42 11.80
CA ASN A 1 -60.11 -82.03 12.64
C ASN A 1 -59.97 -81.22 13.93
N GLN A 2 -59.80 -81.95 15.06
CA GLN A 2 -59.67 -81.31 16.39
C GLN A 2 -58.58 -80.29 16.46
N ILE A 3 -57.48 -80.48 15.68
CA ILE A 3 -56.30 -79.54 15.60
C ILE A 3 -56.70 -78.23 14.93
N ASP A 4 -57.52 -78.28 13.88
CA ASP A 4 -57.95 -77.04 13.16
C ASP A 4 -58.90 -76.19 14.03
N SER A 5 -59.80 -76.91 14.85
CA SER A 5 -60.67 -76.23 15.79
C SER A 5 -59.85 -75.49 16.91
N LEU A 6 -58.87 -76.22 17.46
CA LEU A 6 -57.96 -75.63 18.48
C LEU A 6 -57.10 -74.46 17.96
N ASN A 7 -56.64 -74.54 16.74
CA ASN A 7 -55.88 -73.42 16.10
C ASN A 7 -56.81 -72.23 15.84
N ASN A 8 -58.03 -72.41 15.47
CA ASN A 8 -59.01 -71.35 15.30
C ASN A 8 -59.36 -70.66 16.64
N GLU A 9 -59.49 -71.44 17.71
CA GLU A 9 -59.71 -70.89 19.08
C GLU A 9 -58.51 -70.16 19.57
N LEU A 10 -57.28 -70.67 19.34
CA LEU A 10 -56.04 -69.99 19.70
C LEU A 10 -55.94 -68.65 19.00
N ASN A 11 -56.14 -68.61 17.69
CA ASN A 11 -56.12 -67.37 16.92
C ASN A 11 -57.21 -66.37 17.38
N ALA A 12 -58.36 -66.83 17.77
CA ALA A 12 -59.46 -66.01 18.30
C ALA A 12 -59.05 -65.37 19.66
N VAL A 13 -58.45 -66.18 20.54
CA VAL A 13 -57.93 -65.67 21.85
C VAL A 13 -56.75 -64.72 21.69
N GLU A 14 -55.81 -65.02 20.81
CA GLU A 14 -54.68 -64.11 20.50
C GLU A 14 -55.19 -62.79 19.95
N ASN A 15 -56.16 -62.78 19.05
CA ASN A 15 -56.81 -61.59 18.56
C ASN A 15 -57.55 -60.78 19.62
N GLN A 16 -58.19 -61.49 20.59
CA GLN A 16 -58.80 -60.82 21.75
C GLN A 16 -57.77 -60.27 22.71
N MET A 17 -56.69 -61.00 22.98
CA MET A 17 -55.61 -60.52 23.82
C MET A 17 -54.88 -59.28 23.18
N SER A 18 -54.68 -59.29 21.88
CA SER A 18 -54.10 -58.17 21.19
C SER A 18 -54.95 -56.88 21.22
N LYS A 19 -56.28 -57.05 21.37
CA LYS A 19 -57.22 -55.93 21.54
C LYS A 19 -57.26 -55.40 22.99
N LEU A 20 -56.89 -56.23 23.96
CA LEU A 20 -56.88 -55.92 25.39
C LEU A 20 -55.51 -55.45 25.84
N ASP A 21 -54.46 -55.59 24.99
CA ASP A 21 -53.16 -55.13 25.30
C ASP A 21 -53.12 -53.58 25.20
N THR A 22 -53.43 -52.94 26.30
CA THR A 22 -53.38 -51.49 26.50
C THR A 22 -51.94 -50.98 26.61
N ASN A 23 -50.96 -51.88 26.56
CA ASN A 23 -49.56 -51.51 26.75
C ASN A 23 -48.80 -51.45 25.42
N LYS A 24 -49.44 -50.95 24.34
CA LYS A 24 -48.77 -50.64 23.12
C LYS A 24 -47.77 -49.53 23.41
N LYS A 25 -46.47 -49.85 23.45
CA LYS A 25 -45.40 -48.88 23.48
C LYS A 25 -45.48 -48.07 22.20
N HIS A 26 -46.18 -46.94 22.26
CA HIS A 26 -46.14 -45.97 21.18
C HIS A 26 -44.70 -45.38 21.09
N PRO A 27 -44.07 -45.46 19.93
CA PRO A 27 -42.78 -44.80 19.79
C PRO A 27 -42.95 -43.30 20.08
N ILE A 28 -42.13 -42.78 20.98
CA ILE A 28 -42.08 -41.32 21.23
C ILE A 28 -41.50 -40.69 19.98
N VAL A 29 -42.30 -39.92 19.26
CA VAL A 29 -41.86 -39.14 18.11
C VAL A 29 -41.78 -37.67 18.53
N THR A 30 -40.65 -37.08 18.28
CA THR A 30 -40.47 -35.64 18.46
C THR A 30 -40.67 -34.97 17.11
N ALA A 31 -41.61 -34.06 17.02
CA ALA A 31 -41.83 -33.24 15.83
C ALA A 31 -41.27 -31.86 16.08
N PHE A 32 -40.52 -31.35 15.14
CA PHE A 32 -40.10 -29.97 15.14
C PHE A 32 -40.57 -29.29 13.86
N THR A 33 -40.89 -28.00 13.97
CA THR A 33 -41.30 -27.22 12.83
C THR A 33 -40.04 -26.74 12.10
N VAL A 34 -39.87 -27.15 10.86
CA VAL A 34 -38.80 -26.64 9.99
C VAL A 34 -39.10 -25.19 9.65
N LYS A 35 -38.20 -24.29 10.02
CA LYS A 35 -38.26 -22.89 9.63
C LYS A 35 -37.26 -22.68 8.51
N ASN A 36 -37.63 -21.85 7.51
CA ASN A 36 -36.69 -21.36 6.53
C ASN A 36 -35.74 -20.37 7.24
N ASP A 37 -34.46 -20.67 7.24
CA ASP A 37 -33.41 -19.80 7.73
C ASP A 37 -32.34 -19.60 6.65
N VAL A 38 -31.65 -18.47 6.69
CA VAL A 38 -30.57 -18.16 5.74
C VAL A 38 -29.30 -18.84 6.23
N PHE A 39 -28.85 -19.84 5.51
CA PHE A 39 -27.56 -20.47 5.77
C PHE A 39 -26.43 -19.56 5.26
N LYS A 40 -25.68 -18.96 6.18
CA LYS A 40 -24.49 -18.15 5.84
C LYS A 40 -23.30 -19.07 5.67
N HIS A 41 -22.77 -19.13 4.47
CA HIS A 41 -21.54 -19.87 4.17
C HIS A 41 -20.36 -18.91 4.24
N TYR A 42 -19.40 -19.18 5.11
CA TYR A 42 -18.17 -18.42 5.26
C TYR A 42 -16.99 -19.18 4.68
N ILE A 43 -16.06 -18.45 4.11
CA ILE A 43 -14.77 -18.95 3.61
C ILE A 43 -13.71 -18.32 4.48
N GLU A 44 -12.87 -19.14 5.11
CA GLU A 44 -11.73 -18.66 5.89
C GLU A 44 -10.51 -18.59 4.99
N ILE A 45 -9.90 -17.40 4.93
CA ILE A 45 -8.74 -17.12 4.09
C ILE A 45 -7.73 -16.34 4.91
N GLN A 46 -6.45 -16.67 4.74
CA GLN A 46 -5.37 -15.91 5.36
C GLN A 46 -5.11 -14.64 4.56
N GLY A 47 -5.06 -13.50 5.27
CA GLY A 47 -4.72 -12.21 4.71
C GLY A 47 -3.48 -11.62 5.38
N VAL A 48 -2.80 -10.73 4.67
CA VAL A 48 -1.65 -9.98 5.17
C VAL A 48 -2.03 -8.51 5.26
N VAL A 49 -1.78 -7.91 6.43
CA VAL A 49 -1.97 -6.46 6.62
C VAL A 49 -0.85 -5.72 5.91
N GLN A 50 -1.22 -4.80 5.04
CA GLN A 50 -0.30 -3.96 4.28
C GLN A 50 -0.57 -2.48 4.56
N ALA A 51 0.49 -1.69 4.63
CA ALA A 51 0.36 -0.23 4.63
C ALA A 51 0.12 0.27 3.21
N ASP A 52 -0.83 1.19 3.04
CA ASP A 52 -1.13 1.80 1.73
C ASP A 52 0.09 2.51 1.13
N LYS A 53 0.90 3.15 1.98
CA LYS A 53 2.15 3.79 1.60
C LYS A 53 3.32 3.13 2.32
N ASN A 54 4.01 2.28 1.59
CA ASN A 54 5.27 1.62 2.00
C ASN A 54 6.23 1.70 0.81
N ILE A 55 7.24 2.56 0.91
CA ILE A 55 8.19 2.77 -0.17
C ILE A 55 9.63 2.71 0.32
N GLU A 56 10.50 2.26 -0.57
CA GLU A 56 11.93 2.41 -0.45
C GLU A 56 12.38 3.66 -1.21
N ILE A 57 12.82 4.66 -0.46
CA ILE A 57 13.33 5.90 -1.02
C ILE A 57 14.73 5.63 -1.55
N ARG A 58 14.98 6.02 -2.79
CA ARG A 58 16.26 5.89 -3.47
C ARG A 58 16.79 7.27 -3.85
N PRO A 59 18.10 7.50 -3.81
CA PRO A 59 18.67 8.77 -4.24
C PRO A 59 18.49 8.90 -5.76
N GLU A 60 18.22 10.12 -6.23
CA GLU A 60 18.21 10.39 -7.69
C GLU A 60 19.62 10.49 -8.29
N LEU A 61 20.60 10.86 -7.48
CA LEU A 61 22.01 10.93 -7.85
C LEU A 61 22.85 10.14 -6.86
N GLY A 62 23.92 9.52 -7.34
CA GLY A 62 24.90 8.86 -6.48
C GLY A 62 25.76 9.86 -5.71
N GLY A 63 26.21 9.48 -4.53
CA GLY A 63 27.09 10.28 -3.69
C GLY A 63 27.37 9.64 -2.34
N THR A 64 28.34 10.16 -1.63
CA THR A 64 28.68 9.72 -0.27
C THR A 64 27.67 10.31 0.72
N VAL A 65 27.20 9.52 1.68
CA VAL A 65 26.34 9.98 2.77
C VAL A 65 27.14 10.89 3.69
N ASN A 66 26.80 12.17 3.71
CA ASN A 66 27.43 13.14 4.58
C ASN A 66 26.81 13.16 5.99
N ALA A 67 25.47 13.13 6.06
CA ALA A 67 24.75 13.11 7.33
C ALA A 67 23.39 12.44 7.23
N ILE A 68 22.98 11.74 8.30
CA ILE A 68 21.67 11.15 8.49
C ILE A 68 20.98 11.90 9.64
N PHE A 69 19.80 12.48 9.38
CA PHE A 69 19.07 13.36 10.30
C PHE A 69 17.92 12.68 11.04
N VAL A 70 17.70 11.41 10.77
CA VAL A 70 16.58 10.64 11.33
C VAL A 70 17.06 9.32 11.91
N LYS A 71 16.21 8.70 12.71
CA LYS A 71 16.44 7.37 13.30
C LYS A 71 15.32 6.42 12.90
N GLU A 72 15.60 5.13 12.91
CA GLU A 72 14.58 4.09 12.76
C GLU A 72 13.52 4.22 13.85
N GLY A 73 12.26 4.02 13.51
CA GLY A 73 11.10 4.25 14.37
C GLY A 73 10.67 5.72 14.50
N GLN A 74 11.40 6.68 13.95
CA GLN A 74 11.06 8.10 14.05
C GLN A 74 9.92 8.48 13.11
N LYS A 75 8.95 9.26 13.62
CA LYS A 75 7.93 9.92 12.79
C LYS A 75 8.53 11.10 12.07
N VAL A 76 8.23 11.23 10.78
CA VAL A 76 8.68 12.31 9.91
C VAL A 76 7.50 12.91 9.15
N SER A 77 7.63 14.21 8.81
CA SER A 77 6.66 14.93 8.01
C SER A 77 7.06 14.95 6.53
N ALA A 78 6.08 15.10 5.63
CA ALA A 78 6.37 15.32 4.21
C ALA A 78 7.31 16.52 4.02
N GLY A 79 8.33 16.37 3.15
CA GLY A 79 9.36 17.37 2.91
C GLY A 79 10.50 17.42 3.94
N GLN A 80 10.43 16.64 5.02
CA GLN A 80 11.49 16.59 6.04
C GLN A 80 12.76 15.96 5.44
N LEU A 81 13.92 16.59 5.71
CA LEU A 81 15.23 16.07 5.31
C LEU A 81 15.56 14.80 6.11
N LEU A 82 15.86 13.73 5.40
CA LEU A 82 16.23 12.43 5.96
C LEU A 82 17.73 12.20 5.92
N ILE A 83 18.33 12.37 4.73
CA ILE A 83 19.74 12.13 4.48
C ILE A 83 20.28 13.27 3.59
N GLN A 84 21.48 13.71 3.88
CA GLN A 84 22.26 14.64 3.05
C GLN A 84 23.42 13.88 2.44
N LEU A 85 23.50 13.87 1.11
CA LEU A 85 24.69 13.43 0.39
C LEU A 85 25.72 14.57 0.33
N ASP A 86 26.98 14.23 0.07
CA ASP A 86 28.04 15.22 -0.10
C ASP A 86 27.77 16.11 -1.32
N ASP A 87 27.60 17.38 -1.07
CA ASP A 87 27.29 18.41 -2.06
C ASP A 87 28.37 19.52 -2.13
N ALA A 88 29.55 19.28 -1.54
CA ALA A 88 30.61 20.30 -1.46
C ALA A 88 31.02 20.81 -2.84
N THR A 89 31.29 19.94 -3.78
CA THR A 89 31.65 20.31 -5.16
C THR A 89 30.53 21.10 -5.85
N ILE A 90 29.26 20.68 -5.64
CA ILE A 90 28.11 21.36 -6.24
C ILE A 90 27.95 22.78 -5.66
N LYS A 91 28.16 22.94 -4.35
CA LYS A 91 28.15 24.27 -3.70
C LYS A 91 29.22 25.20 -4.26
N ASN A 92 30.45 24.72 -4.41
CA ASN A 92 31.53 25.50 -5.02
C ASN A 92 31.17 25.94 -6.44
N ASN A 93 30.60 25.07 -7.26
CA ASN A 93 30.14 25.39 -8.61
C ASN A 93 29.00 26.43 -8.59
N ILE A 94 28.09 26.36 -7.62
CA ILE A 94 27.03 27.37 -7.45
C ILE A 94 27.64 28.74 -7.13
N ASP A 95 28.65 28.81 -6.26
CA ASP A 95 29.30 30.06 -5.86
C ASP A 95 30.07 30.68 -7.02
N GLU A 96 30.77 29.86 -7.81
CA GLU A 96 31.42 30.29 -9.04
C GLU A 96 30.43 30.88 -10.05
N LEU A 97 29.33 30.12 -10.35
CA LEU A 97 28.30 30.59 -11.27
C LEU A 97 27.60 31.86 -10.76
N ASN A 98 27.37 31.98 -9.47
CA ASN A 98 26.82 33.22 -8.89
C ASN A 98 27.74 34.43 -9.15
N THR A 99 29.06 34.26 -9.02
CA THR A 99 30.03 35.31 -9.31
C THR A 99 30.00 35.74 -10.78
N GLN A 100 30.00 34.75 -11.69
CA GLN A 100 29.88 34.98 -13.14
C GLN A 100 28.55 35.65 -13.52
N LEU A 101 27.45 35.20 -12.92
CA LEU A 101 26.12 35.77 -13.16
C LEU A 101 26.00 37.20 -12.67
N ASN A 102 26.61 37.55 -11.53
CA ASN A 102 26.64 38.93 -11.01
C ASN A 102 27.35 39.87 -11.98
N LEU A 103 28.50 39.44 -12.56
CA LEU A 103 29.18 40.20 -13.59
C LEU A 103 28.33 40.37 -14.84
N ALA A 104 27.70 39.28 -15.32
CA ALA A 104 26.84 39.32 -16.50
C ALA A 104 25.59 40.21 -16.29
N LYS A 105 24.98 40.18 -15.10
CA LYS A 105 23.87 41.06 -14.73
C LYS A 105 24.30 42.53 -14.78
N THR A 106 25.41 42.87 -14.15
CA THR A 106 25.94 44.24 -14.17
C THR A 106 26.23 44.73 -15.59
N THR A 107 26.80 43.87 -16.43
CA THR A 107 27.07 44.16 -17.84
C THR A 107 25.79 44.36 -18.62
N PHE A 108 24.81 43.47 -18.44
CA PHE A 108 23.49 43.57 -19.08
C PHE A 108 22.79 44.87 -18.67
N GLU A 109 22.72 45.22 -17.39
CA GLU A 109 22.07 46.44 -16.88
C GLU A 109 22.70 47.72 -17.45
N ARG A 110 24.05 47.70 -17.68
CA ARG A 110 24.75 48.83 -18.36
C ARG A 110 24.34 48.91 -19.81
N GLN A 111 24.35 47.82 -20.55
CA GLN A 111 23.98 47.78 -21.96
C GLN A 111 22.49 48.13 -22.16
N GLU A 112 21.62 47.65 -21.29
CA GLU A 112 20.20 48.01 -21.30
C GLU A 112 19.94 49.50 -21.10
N ARG A 113 20.64 50.15 -20.15
CA ARG A 113 20.55 51.61 -19.96
C ARG A 113 21.01 52.36 -21.20
N LEU A 114 22.16 51.99 -21.81
CA LEU A 114 22.66 52.61 -23.03
C LEU A 114 21.68 52.42 -24.19
N TRP A 115 21.16 51.23 -24.37
CA TRP A 115 20.17 50.91 -25.39
C TRP A 115 18.89 51.73 -25.23
N ASN A 116 18.36 51.85 -24.02
CA ASN A 116 17.16 52.64 -23.71
C ASN A 116 17.39 54.15 -24.00
N GLN A 117 18.62 54.64 -23.87
CA GLN A 117 19.04 56.00 -24.25
C GLN A 117 19.32 56.14 -25.75
N LYS A 118 19.11 55.09 -26.55
CA LYS A 118 19.47 55.02 -27.98
C LYS A 118 20.97 55.21 -28.24
N ILE A 119 21.80 54.84 -27.29
CA ILE A 119 23.25 54.87 -27.36
C ILE A 119 23.76 53.42 -27.42
N GLY A 120 24.61 53.07 -28.38
CA GLY A 120 25.23 51.75 -28.48
C GLY A 120 24.61 50.85 -29.53
N SER A 121 25.10 49.61 -29.56
CA SER A 121 24.71 48.60 -30.56
C SER A 121 23.65 47.66 -29.99
N GLU A 122 22.59 47.40 -30.77
CA GLU A 122 21.59 46.38 -30.45
C GLU A 122 22.24 45.01 -30.22
N MET A 123 23.24 44.68 -31.03
CA MET A 123 23.99 43.45 -30.92
C MET A 123 24.66 43.28 -29.54
N GLN A 124 25.26 44.35 -29.00
CA GLN A 124 25.88 44.32 -27.68
C GLN A 124 24.86 44.13 -26.56
N TYR A 125 23.69 44.76 -26.66
CA TYR A 125 22.56 44.54 -25.74
C TYR A 125 22.07 43.09 -25.79
N LEU A 126 21.83 42.57 -27.00
CA LEU A 126 21.36 41.19 -27.18
C LEU A 126 22.39 40.15 -26.70
N GLN A 127 23.67 40.37 -26.94
CA GLN A 127 24.74 39.51 -26.43
C GLN A 127 24.81 39.51 -24.90
N ALA A 128 24.73 40.68 -24.26
CA ALA A 128 24.74 40.76 -22.81
C ALA A 128 23.52 40.12 -22.18
N LYS A 129 22.33 40.26 -22.84
CA LYS A 129 21.11 39.61 -22.45
C LYS A 129 21.23 38.08 -22.54
N ALA A 130 21.67 37.57 -23.67
CA ALA A 130 21.84 36.13 -23.90
C ALA A 130 22.84 35.51 -22.91
N GLN A 131 23.94 36.21 -22.61
CA GLN A 131 24.92 35.73 -21.63
C GLN A 131 24.34 35.63 -20.23
N LYS A 132 23.60 36.67 -19.77
CA LYS A 132 22.89 36.65 -18.49
C LYS A 132 21.92 35.50 -18.41
N GLU A 133 21.03 35.33 -19.40
CA GLU A 133 20.02 34.27 -19.45
C GLU A 133 20.66 32.87 -19.46
N SER A 134 21.76 32.68 -20.20
CA SER A 134 22.50 31.42 -20.21
C SER A 134 23.02 31.04 -18.83
N LEU A 135 23.63 32.00 -18.12
CA LEU A 135 24.14 31.77 -16.75
C LEU A 135 23.03 31.55 -15.73
N GLU A 136 21.89 32.24 -15.87
CA GLU A 136 20.70 31.99 -15.03
C GLU A 136 20.19 30.57 -15.21
N ASN A 137 20.08 30.08 -16.44
CA ASN A 137 19.67 28.71 -16.75
C ASN A 137 20.67 27.68 -16.21
N ASN A 138 21.98 27.92 -16.37
CA ASN A 138 23.02 27.04 -15.83
C ASN A 138 22.93 26.96 -14.30
N LEU A 139 22.78 28.12 -13.63
CA LEU A 139 22.64 28.18 -12.18
C LEU A 139 21.39 27.44 -11.70
N ALA A 140 20.26 27.57 -12.41
CA ALA A 140 19.02 26.85 -12.09
C ALA A 140 19.23 25.33 -12.21
N SER A 141 19.94 24.86 -13.23
CA SER A 141 20.28 23.45 -13.43
C SER A 141 21.12 22.90 -12.28
N ILE A 142 22.21 23.58 -11.92
CA ILE A 142 23.09 23.14 -10.82
C ILE A 142 22.35 23.18 -9.47
N LYS A 143 21.51 24.19 -9.21
CA LYS A 143 20.67 24.24 -8.01
C LYS A 143 19.69 23.05 -7.95
N THR A 144 19.20 22.59 -9.09
CA THR A 144 18.37 21.39 -9.15
C THR A 144 19.16 20.12 -8.79
N GLN A 145 20.41 20.02 -9.26
CA GLN A 145 21.31 18.93 -8.84
C GLN A 145 21.60 18.98 -7.34
N ALA A 146 21.86 20.17 -6.78
CA ALA A 146 22.07 20.35 -5.34
C ALA A 146 20.85 19.90 -4.51
N ARG A 147 19.62 20.16 -4.99
CA ARG A 147 18.41 19.67 -4.32
C ARG A 147 18.32 18.15 -4.31
N LYS A 148 18.76 17.50 -5.37
CA LYS A 148 18.77 16.03 -5.48
C LYS A 148 19.77 15.36 -4.54
N MET A 149 20.76 16.10 -4.01
CA MET A 149 21.64 15.62 -2.95
C MET A 149 20.97 15.59 -1.56
N LYS A 150 19.78 16.15 -1.45
CA LYS A 150 18.96 16.12 -0.23
C LYS A 150 17.85 15.08 -0.40
N ILE A 151 17.91 14.03 0.37
CA ILE A 151 16.89 12.99 0.36
C ILE A 151 15.82 13.39 1.39
N ILE A 152 14.61 13.65 0.92
CA ILE A 152 13.49 14.14 1.73
C ILE A 152 12.36 13.12 1.75
N ALA A 153 11.53 13.18 2.80
CA ALA A 153 10.34 12.34 2.91
C ALA A 153 9.26 12.79 1.90
N PRO A 154 8.78 11.92 0.99
CA PRO A 154 7.74 12.29 0.04
C PRO A 154 6.34 12.40 0.68
N PHE A 155 6.13 11.78 1.82
CA PHE A 155 4.91 11.85 2.63
C PHE A 155 5.23 11.70 4.12
N SER A 156 4.30 12.05 4.98
CA SER A 156 4.43 11.86 6.43
C SER A 156 4.26 10.39 6.80
N GLY A 157 5.16 9.87 7.65
CA GLY A 157 5.17 8.46 8.03
C GLY A 157 6.18 8.15 9.12
N ILE A 158 6.55 6.89 9.22
CA ILE A 158 7.55 6.37 10.14
C ILE A 158 8.71 5.81 9.34
N VAL A 159 9.93 6.17 9.72
CA VAL A 159 11.15 5.59 9.18
C VAL A 159 11.27 4.16 9.70
N ASP A 160 11.16 3.18 8.80
CA ASP A 160 11.24 1.76 9.15
C ASP A 160 12.70 1.29 9.22
N VAL A 161 13.44 1.47 8.12
CA VAL A 161 14.83 1.05 8.00
C VAL A 161 15.66 2.16 7.36
N ILE A 162 16.89 2.34 7.84
CA ILE A 162 17.93 3.18 7.24
C ILE A 162 19.03 2.26 6.76
N PHE A 163 19.23 2.17 5.45
CA PHE A 163 20.17 1.23 4.86
C PHE A 163 21.65 1.66 4.97
N PRO A 164 22.01 2.91 4.57
CA PRO A 164 23.40 3.34 4.57
C PRO A 164 23.84 3.89 5.93
N LYS A 165 25.16 3.94 6.10
CA LYS A 165 25.82 4.62 7.20
C LYS A 165 26.48 5.91 6.72
N ASN A 166 26.80 6.82 7.67
CA ASN A 166 27.58 8.01 7.35
C ASN A 166 28.91 7.61 6.74
N GLY A 167 29.30 8.27 5.64
CA GLY A 167 30.52 8.00 4.88
C GLY A 167 30.36 6.89 3.82
N GLU A 168 29.23 6.24 3.73
CA GLU A 168 28.98 5.18 2.75
C GLU A 168 28.55 5.77 1.39
N LEU A 169 28.99 5.15 0.29
CA LEU A 169 28.63 5.54 -1.06
C LEU A 169 27.26 4.95 -1.42
N THR A 170 26.37 5.79 -1.92
CA THR A 170 25.03 5.39 -2.41
C THR A 170 24.87 5.65 -3.89
N ASN A 171 23.94 4.95 -4.52
CA ASN A 171 23.59 5.13 -5.92
C ASN A 171 22.06 4.93 -6.14
N PRO A 172 21.50 5.32 -7.31
CA PRO A 172 20.07 5.21 -7.58
C PRO A 172 19.46 3.80 -7.52
N GLN A 173 20.26 2.74 -7.59
CA GLN A 173 19.80 1.37 -7.51
C GLN A 173 19.63 0.90 -6.06
N MET A 174 20.31 1.54 -5.11
CA MET A 174 20.27 1.17 -3.70
C MET A 174 19.23 2.00 -2.93
N PRO A 175 18.33 1.37 -2.17
CA PRO A 175 17.46 2.09 -1.27
C PRO A 175 18.27 2.70 -0.13
N VAL A 176 17.85 3.87 0.34
CA VAL A 176 18.51 4.56 1.46
C VAL A 176 17.63 4.64 2.70
N VAL A 177 16.31 4.74 2.53
CA VAL A 177 15.34 4.75 3.64
C VAL A 177 14.09 4.02 3.22
N ARG A 178 13.55 3.16 4.09
CA ARG A 178 12.19 2.65 3.97
C ARG A 178 11.27 3.51 4.81
N LEU A 179 10.23 4.07 4.18
CA LEU A 179 9.24 4.95 4.82
C LEU A 179 7.85 4.31 4.71
N ILE A 180 7.18 4.17 5.86
CA ILE A 180 5.86 3.55 5.96
C ILE A 180 4.88 4.54 6.58
N ASN A 181 3.66 4.61 6.02
CA ASN A 181 2.54 5.32 6.64
C ASN A 181 1.49 4.30 7.10
N LEU A 182 1.21 4.28 8.40
CA LEU A 182 0.25 3.36 9.02
C LEU A 182 -1.14 3.98 9.23
N GLU A 183 -1.39 5.20 8.75
CA GLU A 183 -2.72 5.84 8.86
C GLU A 183 -3.79 5.11 8.06
N LYS A 184 -3.38 4.52 6.93
CA LYS A 184 -4.23 3.69 6.09
C LYS A 184 -3.56 2.35 5.88
N VAL A 185 -4.24 1.32 6.32
CA VAL A 185 -3.84 -0.07 6.12
C VAL A 185 -4.97 -0.82 5.43
N TYR A 186 -4.61 -1.84 4.68
CA TYR A 186 -5.57 -2.78 4.09
C TYR A 186 -5.10 -4.20 4.32
N VAL A 187 -6.02 -5.14 4.21
CA VAL A 187 -5.70 -6.56 4.23
C VAL A 187 -5.69 -7.05 2.78
N GLU A 188 -4.59 -7.63 2.36
CA GLU A 188 -4.49 -8.31 1.08
C GLU A 188 -4.62 -9.82 1.30
N ALA A 189 -5.51 -10.47 0.55
CA ALA A 189 -5.71 -11.90 0.60
C ALA A 189 -5.77 -12.48 -0.81
N ASP A 190 -5.26 -13.71 -0.96
CA ASP A 190 -5.33 -14.46 -2.19
C ASP A 190 -6.54 -15.42 -2.13
N ILE A 191 -7.51 -15.22 -3.03
CA ILE A 191 -8.74 -16.00 -3.10
C ILE A 191 -8.70 -16.90 -4.34
N THR A 192 -9.09 -18.16 -4.20
CA THR A 192 -9.14 -19.12 -5.30
C THR A 192 -10.15 -18.68 -6.38
N GLU A 193 -9.80 -18.88 -7.66
CA GLU A 193 -10.59 -18.47 -8.83
C GLU A 193 -12.04 -19.00 -8.81
N SER A 194 -12.29 -20.12 -8.17
CA SER A 194 -13.64 -20.72 -8.04
C SER A 194 -14.65 -19.81 -7.33
N TYR A 195 -14.18 -18.85 -6.53
CA TYR A 195 -15.03 -17.89 -5.83
C TYR A 195 -15.25 -16.58 -6.59
N LEU A 196 -14.57 -16.39 -7.72
CA LEU A 196 -14.68 -15.16 -8.52
C LEU A 196 -16.11 -14.83 -8.96
N PRO A 197 -17.00 -15.81 -9.30
CA PRO A 197 -18.37 -15.49 -9.66
C PRO A 197 -19.24 -14.99 -8.50
N VAL A 198 -18.86 -15.30 -7.26
CA VAL A 198 -19.65 -15.05 -6.05
C VAL A 198 -19.19 -13.78 -5.33
N ILE A 199 -17.88 -13.52 -5.35
CA ILE A 199 -17.26 -12.38 -4.64
C ILE A 199 -17.36 -11.13 -5.50
N LYS A 200 -17.81 -10.03 -4.89
CA LYS A 200 -17.93 -8.71 -5.51
C LYS A 200 -17.34 -7.64 -4.61
N VAL A 201 -17.01 -6.50 -5.20
CA VAL A 201 -16.69 -5.29 -4.41
C VAL A 201 -17.91 -4.96 -3.54
N GLY A 202 -17.67 -4.67 -2.26
CA GLY A 202 -18.70 -4.47 -1.25
C GLY A 202 -19.18 -5.77 -0.56
N THR A 203 -18.61 -6.95 -0.87
CA THR A 203 -18.90 -8.17 -0.10
C THR A 203 -18.41 -8.00 1.33
N GLU A 204 -19.33 -8.21 2.29
CA GLU A 204 -19.02 -8.14 3.73
C GLU A 204 -18.00 -9.20 4.12
N THR A 205 -17.02 -8.80 4.91
CA THR A 205 -15.97 -9.66 5.45
C THR A 205 -15.77 -9.41 6.94
N ILE A 206 -15.30 -10.43 7.64
CA ILE A 206 -14.88 -10.32 9.04
C ILE A 206 -13.38 -10.58 9.10
N LEU A 207 -12.62 -9.58 9.51
CA LEU A 207 -11.19 -9.69 9.74
C LEU A 207 -10.96 -10.14 11.19
N ASN A 208 -10.45 -11.35 11.36
CA ASN A 208 -10.09 -11.88 12.67
C ASN A 208 -8.58 -11.71 12.90
N PHE A 209 -8.22 -11.06 14.00
CA PHE A 209 -6.84 -10.85 14.45
C PHE A 209 -6.57 -11.64 15.75
N PRO A 210 -6.16 -12.91 15.66
CA PRO A 210 -5.98 -13.77 16.83
C PRO A 210 -4.98 -13.23 17.84
N SER A 211 -3.90 -12.57 17.36
CA SER A 211 -2.83 -12.03 18.23
C SER A 211 -3.30 -10.95 19.20
N ILE A 212 -4.37 -10.24 18.88
CA ILE A 212 -4.95 -9.17 19.72
C ILE A 212 -6.39 -9.48 20.13
N ASN A 213 -6.88 -10.68 19.82
CA ASN A 213 -8.24 -11.15 20.09
C ASN A 213 -9.32 -10.15 19.64
N LYS A 214 -9.22 -9.68 18.39
CA LYS A 214 -10.11 -8.64 17.85
C LYS A 214 -10.66 -9.06 16.50
N GLU A 215 -11.98 -8.84 16.33
CA GLU A 215 -12.69 -8.97 15.07
C GLU A 215 -13.13 -7.60 14.57
N ILE A 216 -12.96 -7.37 13.28
CA ILE A 216 -13.33 -6.10 12.61
C ILE A 216 -14.18 -6.46 11.41
N ALA A 217 -15.39 -5.92 11.35
CA ALA A 217 -16.21 -5.98 10.15
C ALA A 217 -15.63 -5.04 9.10
N SER A 218 -15.52 -5.53 7.89
CA SER A 218 -14.98 -4.81 6.74
C SER A 218 -15.70 -5.25 5.47
N GLU A 219 -15.31 -4.69 4.34
CA GLU A 219 -15.81 -5.07 3.02
C GLU A 219 -14.66 -5.20 2.02
N ILE A 220 -14.89 -5.95 0.95
CA ILE A 220 -13.95 -6.04 -0.15
C ILE A 220 -13.98 -4.73 -0.94
N ALA A 221 -12.89 -3.97 -0.84
CA ALA A 221 -12.73 -2.70 -1.54
C ALA A 221 -12.26 -2.88 -2.99
N GLN A 222 -11.48 -3.92 -3.27
CA GLN A 222 -10.91 -4.17 -4.58
C GLN A 222 -10.73 -5.65 -4.87
N ILE A 223 -10.99 -6.05 -6.12
CA ILE A 223 -10.74 -7.39 -6.65
C ILE A 223 -9.75 -7.27 -7.81
N GLY A 224 -8.65 -8.03 -7.73
CA GLY A 224 -7.66 -8.12 -8.80
C GLY A 224 -8.23 -8.88 -10.00
N HIS A 225 -7.96 -8.38 -11.19
CA HIS A 225 -8.38 -9.05 -12.44
C HIS A 225 -7.35 -10.05 -12.98
N TYR A 226 -6.17 -10.10 -12.36
CA TYR A 226 -5.14 -11.06 -12.71
C TYR A 226 -5.28 -12.31 -11.84
N ILE A 227 -5.40 -13.46 -12.50
CA ILE A 227 -5.37 -14.78 -11.84
C ILE A 227 -3.93 -15.28 -11.94
N ASN A 228 -3.31 -15.54 -10.81
CA ASN A 228 -1.98 -16.14 -10.78
C ASN A 228 -2.09 -17.62 -11.24
N PRO A 229 -1.37 -18.02 -12.31
CA PRO A 229 -1.48 -19.38 -12.85
C PRO A 229 -0.88 -20.45 -11.93
N ASP A 230 0.06 -20.09 -11.05
CA ASP A 230 0.77 -21.05 -10.19
C ASP A 230 -0.15 -21.59 -9.07
N ASN A 231 -0.99 -20.75 -8.51
CA ASN A 231 -1.88 -21.10 -7.39
C ASN A 231 -3.38 -20.89 -7.70
N ARG A 232 -3.72 -20.49 -8.92
CA ARG A 232 -5.09 -20.21 -9.38
C ARG A 232 -5.84 -19.29 -8.43
N SER A 233 -5.21 -18.24 -7.96
CA SER A 233 -5.81 -17.26 -7.08
C SER A 233 -5.79 -15.86 -7.67
N PHE A 234 -6.68 -15.01 -7.20
CA PHE A 234 -6.72 -13.59 -7.45
C PHE A 234 -6.62 -12.82 -6.15
N LYS A 235 -6.03 -11.63 -6.21
CA LYS A 235 -5.84 -10.77 -5.03
C LYS A 235 -7.09 -9.95 -4.74
N THR A 236 -7.43 -9.85 -3.46
CA THR A 236 -8.48 -8.97 -2.94
C THR A 236 -7.93 -8.05 -1.87
N ARG A 237 -8.54 -6.91 -1.74
CA ARG A 237 -8.20 -5.94 -0.70
C ARG A 237 -9.45 -5.51 0.03
#